data_f778e63cafd76f00fe48db6cf679c605
#
_entry.id   f778e63cafd76f00fe48db6cf679c605
#
_cell.length_a   1.000
_cell.length_b   1.000
_cell.length_c   1.000
_cell.angle_alpha   90.00
_cell.angle_beta   90.00
_cell.angle_gamma   90.00
#
_symmetry.space_group_name_H-M   'P 1'
#
loop_
_entity.id
_entity.type
_entity.pdbx_description
1 polymer ?
#
loop_
_entity_poly.entity_id
_entity_poly.type
_entity_poly.pdbx_seq_one_letter_code
_entity_poly.pdbx_strand_id
1 'polypeptide(L)'
;MEYNYTHGGDVYRNPIEYDFSVNVNPLGMPLTSIQAAHEGIVLTGRYPDYKAEQLCNAIAKAKNIPVERIIPGNGAAELLYALGQTIPGKALTIAPTFTGYAEAVAAGGGEMCYAGVEGADRRTDDMDVPAGVWSDSEAVINGMLERLDDSIRLVFLCNPNNPTGEVRNTENLKALVGFHPD
;
A
#
# COMPACT_ATOMS: atom_id res chain seq x y z
N MET A 1 -1.18 -20.52 -13.57
CA MET A 1 -0.29 -19.36 -13.49
C MET A 1 0.42 -19.44 -12.14
N GLU A 2 1.69 -19.80 -12.11
CA GLU A 2 2.47 -19.73 -10.88
C GLU A 2 2.79 -18.25 -10.61
N TYR A 3 2.18 -17.68 -9.60
CA TYR A 3 2.52 -16.34 -9.13
C TYR A 3 3.75 -16.47 -8.23
N ASN A 4 4.90 -16.15 -8.76
CA ASN A 4 6.16 -16.16 -8.02
C ASN A 4 6.36 -14.79 -7.36
N TYR A 5 5.52 -14.48 -6.36
CA TYR A 5 5.69 -13.26 -5.56
C TYR A 5 6.71 -13.52 -4.45
N THR A 6 7.85 -12.88 -4.55
CA THR A 6 8.85 -12.89 -3.48
C THR A 6 8.55 -11.75 -2.52
N HIS A 7 7.89 -12.05 -1.40
CA HIS A 7 7.69 -11.08 -0.32
C HIS A 7 8.97 -11.00 0.51
N GLY A 8 9.39 -9.78 0.90
CA GLY A 8 10.47 -9.60 1.86
C GLY A 8 10.15 -10.22 3.23
N GLY A 9 11.17 -10.36 4.08
CA GLY A 9 11.02 -10.87 5.45
C GLY A 9 10.96 -12.38 5.60
N ASP A 10 11.24 -13.16 4.55
CA ASP A 10 11.27 -14.62 4.63
C ASP A 10 12.61 -15.13 5.23
N VAL A 11 12.87 -14.71 6.46
CA VAL A 11 14.04 -15.14 7.25
C VAL A 11 13.97 -16.61 7.67
N TYR A 12 12.81 -17.24 7.56
CA TYR A 12 12.61 -18.63 7.92
C TYR A 12 13.17 -19.62 6.90
N ARG A 13 13.12 -19.25 5.61
CA ARG A 13 13.64 -20.04 4.49
C ARG A 13 15.00 -19.55 4.02
N ASN A 14 15.31 -18.27 4.28
CA ASN A 14 16.53 -17.61 3.88
C ASN A 14 17.26 -17.10 5.12
N PRO A 15 18.15 -17.92 5.73
CA PRO A 15 18.92 -17.47 6.88
C PRO A 15 19.86 -16.34 6.44
N ILE A 16 19.67 -15.18 7.03
CA ILE A 16 20.41 -13.95 6.73
C ILE A 16 20.92 -13.33 8.03
N GLU A 17 22.03 -12.64 7.97
CA GLU A 17 22.57 -11.92 9.11
C GLU A 17 21.88 -10.55 9.30
N TYR A 18 21.57 -9.87 8.19
CA TYR A 18 20.92 -8.57 8.18
C TYR A 18 19.75 -8.56 7.18
N ASP A 19 18.54 -8.24 7.65
CA ASP A 19 17.35 -8.13 6.81
C ASP A 19 17.05 -6.68 6.44
N PHE A 20 17.25 -6.35 5.16
CA PHE A 20 16.87 -5.05 4.57
C PHE A 20 15.62 -5.14 3.69
N SER A 21 14.95 -6.30 3.66
CA SER A 21 13.80 -6.53 2.79
C SER A 21 12.47 -6.08 3.40
N VAL A 22 12.45 -5.74 4.70
CA VAL A 22 11.25 -5.29 5.42
C VAL A 22 11.55 -4.11 6.35
N ASN A 23 10.57 -3.23 6.50
CA ASN A 23 10.63 -2.07 7.39
C ASN A 23 10.16 -2.46 8.80
N VAL A 24 11.00 -3.13 9.55
CA VAL A 24 10.75 -3.49 10.96
C VAL A 24 11.47 -2.51 11.88
N ASN A 25 10.79 -2.07 12.96
CA ASN A 25 11.44 -1.25 13.96
C ASN A 25 12.59 -2.02 14.66
N PRO A 26 13.86 -1.61 14.50
CA PRO A 26 14.99 -2.33 15.10
C PRO A 26 14.98 -2.29 16.63
N LEU A 27 14.27 -1.35 17.25
CA LEU A 27 14.09 -1.26 18.70
C LEU A 27 13.00 -2.22 19.22
N GLY A 28 12.33 -2.96 18.33
CA GLY A 28 11.24 -3.86 18.67
C GLY A 28 9.93 -3.15 19.01
N MET A 29 9.03 -3.88 19.64
CA MET A 29 7.71 -3.39 20.04
C MET A 29 7.81 -2.51 21.29
N PRO A 30 7.13 -1.35 21.36
CA PRO A 30 7.05 -0.54 22.58
C PRO A 30 6.47 -1.33 23.76
N LEU A 31 7.00 -1.12 24.95
CA LEU A 31 6.54 -1.83 26.16
C LEU A 31 5.05 -1.66 26.43
N THR A 32 4.52 -0.46 26.17
CA THR A 32 3.08 -0.19 26.31
C THR A 32 2.23 -1.01 25.34
N SER A 33 2.73 -1.28 24.12
CA SER A 33 2.05 -2.15 23.16
C SER A 33 2.09 -3.62 23.57
N ILE A 34 3.23 -4.07 24.13
CA ILE A 34 3.36 -5.44 24.68
C ILE A 34 2.35 -5.62 25.81
N GLN A 35 2.28 -4.66 26.74
CA GLN A 35 1.34 -4.70 27.87
C GLN A 35 -0.12 -4.75 27.37
N ALA A 36 -0.48 -3.86 26.45
CA ALA A 36 -1.83 -3.83 25.87
C ALA A 36 -2.18 -5.14 25.15
N ALA A 37 -1.22 -5.77 24.47
CA ALA A 37 -1.42 -7.07 23.84
C ALA A 37 -1.70 -8.17 24.87
N HIS A 38 -0.97 -8.19 25.99
CA HIS A 38 -1.23 -9.13 27.11
C HIS A 38 -2.63 -8.91 27.71
N GLU A 39 -3.04 -7.67 27.93
CA GLU A 39 -4.38 -7.35 28.41
C GLU A 39 -5.45 -7.80 27.40
N GLY A 40 -5.19 -7.60 26.10
CA GLY A 40 -6.07 -8.04 25.01
C GLY A 40 -6.30 -9.54 24.94
N ILE A 41 -5.29 -10.37 25.31
CA ILE A 41 -5.42 -11.84 25.34
C ILE A 41 -6.58 -12.27 26.25
N VAL A 42 -6.77 -11.63 27.38
CA VAL A 42 -7.85 -11.96 28.33
C VAL A 42 -9.24 -11.70 27.71
N LEU A 43 -9.33 -10.80 26.75
CA LEU A 43 -10.57 -10.45 26.07
C LEU A 43 -10.95 -11.42 24.95
N THR A 44 -10.04 -12.32 24.54
CA THR A 44 -10.28 -13.27 23.42
C THR A 44 -11.40 -14.27 23.69
N GLY A 45 -11.84 -14.43 24.95
CA GLY A 45 -13.03 -15.22 25.31
C GLY A 45 -14.36 -14.55 24.91
N ARG A 46 -14.34 -13.35 24.38
CA ARG A 46 -15.51 -12.62 23.89
C ARG A 46 -15.50 -12.55 22.37
N TYR A 47 -16.71 -12.48 21.78
CA TYR A 47 -16.79 -12.17 20.34
C TYR A 47 -16.23 -10.76 20.09
N PRO A 48 -15.36 -10.59 19.08
CA PRO A 48 -14.72 -9.30 18.83
C PRO A 48 -15.74 -8.22 18.42
N ASP A 49 -15.41 -6.96 18.74
CA ASP A 49 -16.16 -5.81 18.23
C ASP A 49 -15.96 -5.69 16.72
N TYR A 50 -16.94 -6.15 15.95
CA TYR A 50 -16.88 -6.15 14.49
C TYR A 50 -16.85 -4.75 13.86
N LYS A 51 -17.23 -3.71 14.61
CA LYS A 51 -17.14 -2.31 14.18
C LYS A 51 -15.81 -1.67 14.54
N ALA A 52 -15.01 -2.31 15.40
CA ALA A 52 -13.79 -1.76 15.96
C ALA A 52 -13.96 -0.32 16.50
N GLU A 53 -15.11 -0.04 17.14
CA GLU A 53 -15.52 1.32 17.47
C GLU A 53 -14.55 2.02 18.44
N GLN A 54 -14.04 1.30 19.43
CA GLN A 54 -13.05 1.85 20.36
C GLN A 54 -11.75 2.21 19.66
N LEU A 55 -11.28 1.38 18.73
CA LEU A 55 -10.08 1.64 17.93
C LEU A 55 -10.27 2.84 17.01
N CYS A 56 -11.40 2.90 16.28
CA CYS A 56 -11.71 4.03 15.40
C CYS A 56 -11.76 5.35 16.17
N ASN A 57 -12.40 5.39 17.33
CA ASN A 57 -12.47 6.57 18.19
C ASN A 57 -11.08 6.98 18.71
N ALA A 58 -10.24 6.01 19.08
CA ALA A 58 -8.88 6.30 19.52
C ALA A 58 -8.02 6.90 18.40
N ILE A 59 -8.12 6.36 17.18
CA ILE A 59 -7.44 6.88 15.99
C ILE A 59 -7.96 8.29 15.65
N ALA A 60 -9.28 8.48 15.63
CA ALA A 60 -9.93 9.77 15.36
C ALA A 60 -9.39 10.86 16.28
N LYS A 61 -9.34 10.57 17.59
CA LYS A 61 -8.80 11.47 18.60
C LYS A 61 -7.30 11.75 18.41
N ALA A 62 -6.50 10.70 18.15
CA ALA A 62 -5.06 10.82 18.03
C ALA A 62 -4.62 11.56 16.76
N LYS A 63 -5.39 11.43 15.68
CA LYS A 63 -5.09 12.01 14.37
C LYS A 63 -5.88 13.27 14.06
N ASN A 64 -6.83 13.65 14.92
CA ASN A 64 -7.74 14.78 14.72
C ASN A 64 -8.49 14.70 13.37
N ILE A 65 -9.05 13.53 13.08
CA ILE A 65 -9.87 13.28 11.88
C ILE A 65 -11.24 12.73 12.28
N PRO A 66 -12.29 12.98 11.49
CA PRO A 66 -13.62 12.43 11.74
C PRO A 66 -13.62 10.89 11.77
N VAL A 67 -14.34 10.29 12.73
CA VAL A 67 -14.37 8.83 12.92
C VAL A 67 -14.95 8.09 11.72
N GLU A 68 -15.89 8.70 11.02
CA GLU A 68 -16.50 8.18 9.80
C GLU A 68 -15.56 8.07 8.60
N ARG A 69 -14.36 8.62 8.72
CA ARG A 69 -13.29 8.53 7.72
C ARG A 69 -12.23 7.47 8.06
N ILE A 70 -12.54 6.58 9.01
CA ILE A 70 -11.59 5.58 9.48
C ILE A 70 -12.16 4.18 9.24
N ILE A 71 -11.41 3.39 8.51
CA ILE A 71 -11.65 1.95 8.35
C ILE A 71 -10.39 1.22 8.80
N PRO A 72 -10.42 0.50 9.93
CA PRO A 72 -9.26 -0.27 10.40
C PRO A 72 -9.19 -1.63 9.70
N GLY A 73 -7.98 -2.18 9.62
CA GLY A 73 -7.73 -3.52 9.09
C GLY A 73 -6.47 -4.13 9.70
N ASN A 74 -6.30 -5.44 9.53
CA ASN A 74 -5.10 -6.17 9.97
C ASN A 74 -3.95 -5.92 8.99
N GLY A 75 -3.40 -4.72 9.06
CA GLY A 75 -2.42 -4.21 8.12
C GLY A 75 -3.05 -3.70 6.81
N ALA A 76 -2.22 -3.03 6.00
CA ALA A 76 -2.66 -2.48 4.72
C ALA A 76 -3.14 -3.56 3.74
N ALA A 77 -2.59 -4.77 3.80
CA ALA A 77 -2.94 -5.85 2.89
C ALA A 77 -4.43 -6.19 2.93
N GLU A 78 -5.03 -6.35 4.12
CA GLU A 78 -6.47 -6.62 4.23
C GLU A 78 -7.32 -5.55 3.53
N LEU A 79 -6.98 -4.28 3.75
CA LEU A 79 -7.71 -3.16 3.14
C LEU A 79 -7.52 -3.10 1.62
N LEU A 80 -6.31 -3.39 1.13
CA LEU A 80 -6.02 -3.44 -0.29
C LEU A 80 -6.82 -4.54 -1.00
N TYR A 81 -6.86 -5.75 -0.41
CA TYR A 81 -7.66 -6.86 -0.95
C TYR A 81 -9.16 -6.54 -0.92
N ALA A 82 -9.64 -5.90 0.15
CA ALA A 82 -11.03 -5.45 0.22
C ALA A 82 -11.36 -4.44 -0.89
N LEU A 83 -10.46 -3.47 -1.16
CA LEU A 83 -10.61 -2.52 -2.26
C LEU A 83 -10.63 -3.21 -3.62
N GLY A 84 -9.67 -4.10 -3.89
CA GLY A 84 -9.59 -4.83 -5.16
C GLY A 84 -10.84 -5.65 -5.45
N GLN A 85 -11.42 -6.27 -4.43
CA GLN A 85 -12.67 -7.03 -4.55
C GLN A 85 -13.91 -6.15 -4.69
N THR A 86 -13.94 -5.01 -4.00
CA THR A 86 -15.11 -4.11 -3.99
C THR A 86 -15.17 -3.24 -5.24
N ILE A 87 -14.02 -2.87 -5.79
CA ILE A 87 -13.88 -2.01 -6.97
C ILE A 87 -13.09 -2.77 -8.04
N PRO A 88 -13.69 -3.81 -8.65
CA PRO A 88 -13.01 -4.58 -9.69
C PRO A 88 -12.83 -3.74 -10.96
N GLY A 89 -11.81 -4.07 -11.74
CA GLY A 89 -11.53 -3.43 -13.01
C GLY A 89 -10.06 -3.03 -13.13
N LYS A 90 -9.78 -2.03 -13.98
CA LYS A 90 -8.41 -1.56 -14.17
C LYS A 90 -7.98 -0.66 -13.03
N ALA A 91 -6.76 -0.88 -12.56
CA ALA A 91 -6.10 -0.01 -11.60
C ALA A 91 -4.79 0.53 -12.17
N LEU A 92 -4.43 1.75 -11.79
CA LEU A 92 -3.21 2.41 -12.21
C LEU A 92 -2.26 2.60 -11.02
N THR A 93 -0.99 2.35 -11.23
CA THR A 93 0.08 2.68 -10.29
C THR A 93 1.37 3.00 -11.05
N ILE A 94 2.44 3.27 -10.33
CA ILE A 94 3.80 3.40 -10.88
C ILE A 94 4.58 2.09 -10.71
N ALA A 95 5.68 1.93 -11.44
CA ALA A 95 6.65 0.86 -11.20
C ALA A 95 8.08 1.42 -11.14
N PRO A 96 8.94 0.93 -10.19
CA PRO A 96 8.64 -0.04 -9.15
C PRO A 96 7.80 0.57 -8.02
N THR A 97 6.92 -0.24 -7.43
CA THR A 97 6.16 0.11 -6.24
C THR A 97 5.79 -1.15 -5.45
N PHE A 98 5.02 -1.01 -4.38
CA PHE A 98 4.62 -2.12 -3.53
C PHE A 98 3.80 -3.17 -4.30
N THR A 99 4.29 -4.41 -4.35
CA THR A 99 3.70 -5.52 -5.13
C THR A 99 2.28 -5.89 -4.71
N GLY A 100 1.94 -5.66 -3.43
CA GLY A 100 0.62 -5.97 -2.89
C GLY A 100 -0.54 -5.23 -3.58
N TYR A 101 -0.29 -4.14 -4.28
CA TYR A 101 -1.33 -3.49 -5.10
C TYR A 101 -1.77 -4.38 -6.26
N ALA A 102 -0.81 -4.90 -7.02
CA ALA A 102 -1.11 -5.78 -8.15
C ALA A 102 -1.76 -7.09 -7.71
N GLU A 103 -1.31 -7.65 -6.57
CA GLU A 103 -1.90 -8.85 -5.98
C GLU A 103 -3.37 -8.62 -5.60
N ALA A 104 -3.65 -7.51 -4.92
CA ALA A 104 -5.01 -7.15 -4.50
C ALA A 104 -5.95 -6.95 -5.69
N VAL A 105 -5.49 -6.25 -6.74
CA VAL A 105 -6.27 -6.04 -7.98
C VAL A 105 -6.52 -7.36 -8.69
N ALA A 106 -5.51 -8.21 -8.83
CA ALA A 106 -5.64 -9.53 -9.45
C ALA A 106 -6.60 -10.44 -8.68
N ALA A 107 -6.58 -10.39 -7.34
CA ALA A 107 -7.51 -11.15 -6.49
C ALA A 107 -8.98 -10.72 -6.68
N GLY A 108 -9.22 -9.45 -7.05
CA GLY A 108 -10.53 -8.95 -7.45
C GLY A 108 -10.90 -9.21 -8.91
N GLY A 109 -10.04 -9.90 -9.67
CA GLY A 109 -10.24 -10.15 -11.11
C GLY A 109 -9.94 -8.93 -11.99
N GLY A 110 -9.28 -7.91 -11.45
CA GLY A 110 -8.87 -6.70 -12.16
C GLY A 110 -7.51 -6.81 -12.85
N GLU A 111 -7.13 -5.75 -13.52
CA GLU A 111 -5.88 -5.60 -14.27
C GLU A 111 -5.09 -4.40 -13.73
N MET A 112 -3.79 -4.59 -13.43
CA MET A 112 -2.90 -3.51 -13.01
C MET A 112 -2.20 -2.90 -14.21
N CYS A 113 -2.38 -1.59 -14.39
CA CYS A 113 -1.66 -0.77 -15.35
C CYS A 113 -0.55 0.03 -14.64
N TYR A 114 0.56 0.26 -15.34
CA TYR A 114 1.70 0.97 -14.76
C TYR A 114 1.99 2.23 -15.57
N ALA A 115 2.31 3.33 -14.88
CA ALA A 115 2.73 4.58 -15.47
C ALA A 115 4.19 4.89 -15.15
N GLY A 116 4.83 5.74 -15.96
CA GLY A 116 6.08 6.40 -15.61
C GLY A 116 7.34 5.91 -16.29
N VAL A 117 7.34 4.80 -17.06
CA VAL A 117 8.50 4.38 -17.87
C VAL A 117 8.02 3.77 -19.18
N GLU A 118 8.55 4.27 -20.31
CA GLU A 118 8.35 3.62 -21.61
C GLU A 118 8.87 2.18 -21.56
N GLY A 119 7.99 1.22 -21.81
CA GLY A 119 8.30 -0.21 -21.73
C GLY A 119 8.04 -0.86 -20.37
N ALA A 120 7.59 -0.14 -19.36
CA ALA A 120 7.18 -0.69 -18.06
C ALA A 120 5.78 -1.31 -18.07
N ASP A 121 5.43 -1.98 -19.16
CA ASP A 121 4.33 -2.98 -19.16
C ASP A 121 4.79 -4.27 -18.44
N ARG A 122 5.89 -4.15 -17.68
CA ARG A 122 6.59 -5.26 -17.03
C ARG A 122 6.31 -5.26 -15.54
N ARG A 123 5.97 -6.44 -15.07
CA ARG A 123 5.91 -6.83 -13.67
C ARG A 123 7.19 -6.41 -12.94
N THR A 124 7.08 -6.06 -11.68
CA THR A 124 8.10 -5.52 -10.78
C THR A 124 9.41 -6.34 -10.65
N ASP A 125 9.53 -7.45 -11.33
CA ASP A 125 10.68 -8.38 -11.23
C ASP A 125 11.87 -7.97 -12.11
N ASP A 126 11.66 -7.10 -13.11
CA ASP A 126 12.74 -6.56 -13.94
C ASP A 126 13.21 -5.20 -13.39
N MET A 127 14.13 -5.24 -12.45
CA MET A 127 14.75 -4.08 -11.79
C MET A 127 15.76 -3.29 -12.67
N ASP A 128 15.75 -3.47 -13.98
CA ASP A 128 16.62 -2.75 -14.91
C ASP A 128 16.08 -1.36 -15.30
N VAL A 129 15.46 -0.64 -14.35
CA VAL A 129 15.09 0.75 -14.57
C VAL A 129 16.28 1.64 -14.25
N PRO A 130 16.73 2.51 -15.16
CA PRO A 130 17.88 3.37 -14.92
C PRO A 130 17.71 4.20 -13.65
N ALA A 131 18.71 4.22 -12.80
CA ALA A 131 18.74 5.07 -11.62
C ALA A 131 18.56 6.55 -12.07
N GLY A 132 17.56 7.24 -11.50
CA GLY A 132 17.29 8.65 -11.81
C GLY A 132 15.96 8.93 -12.51
N VAL A 133 15.33 7.94 -13.15
CA VAL A 133 14.00 8.11 -13.78
C VAL A 133 12.91 8.39 -12.72
N TRP A 134 13.15 7.97 -11.48
CA TRP A 134 12.20 8.08 -10.37
C TRP A 134 12.36 9.34 -9.53
N SER A 135 13.47 10.07 -9.68
CA SER A 135 13.77 11.28 -8.89
C SER A 135 12.93 12.49 -9.28
N ASP A 136 12.32 12.48 -10.47
CA ASP A 136 11.42 13.54 -10.91
C ASP A 136 9.97 13.20 -10.56
N SER A 137 9.55 13.71 -9.41
CA SER A 137 8.17 13.52 -8.92
C SER A 137 7.11 14.08 -9.87
N GLU A 138 7.43 15.13 -10.62
CA GLU A 138 6.51 15.75 -11.56
C GLU A 138 6.36 14.89 -12.81
N ALA A 139 7.44 14.37 -13.38
CA ALA A 139 7.39 13.48 -14.53
C ALA A 139 6.59 12.20 -14.25
N VAL A 140 6.71 11.64 -13.05
CA VAL A 140 5.94 10.46 -12.64
C VAL A 140 4.44 10.76 -12.56
N ILE A 141 4.07 11.89 -11.95
CA ILE A 141 2.65 12.28 -11.85
C ILE A 141 2.07 12.59 -13.24
N ASN A 142 2.81 13.29 -14.10
CA ASN A 142 2.38 13.56 -15.47
C ASN A 142 2.19 12.26 -16.25
N GLY A 143 3.09 11.30 -16.12
CA GLY A 143 2.94 9.98 -16.73
C GLY A 143 1.72 9.19 -16.20
N MET A 144 1.34 9.38 -14.94
CA MET A 144 0.08 8.84 -14.43
C MET A 144 -1.13 9.55 -15.03
N LEU A 145 -1.11 10.90 -15.08
CA LEU A 145 -2.20 11.70 -15.65
C LEU A 145 -2.45 11.37 -17.13
N GLU A 146 -1.41 11.15 -17.92
CA GLU A 146 -1.50 10.75 -19.33
C GLU A 146 -2.17 9.38 -19.54
N ARG A 147 -2.11 8.51 -18.52
CA ARG A 147 -2.70 7.15 -18.56
C ARG A 147 -4.05 7.06 -17.86
N LEU A 148 -4.49 8.11 -17.20
CA LEU A 148 -5.82 8.16 -16.59
C LEU A 148 -6.88 8.33 -17.68
N ASP A 149 -7.81 7.39 -17.74
CA ASP A 149 -9.01 7.43 -18.56
C ASP A 149 -10.20 6.82 -17.79
N ASP A 150 -11.39 6.88 -18.38
CA ASP A 150 -12.63 6.39 -17.76
C ASP A 150 -12.64 4.88 -17.46
N SER A 151 -11.66 4.12 -17.97
CA SER A 151 -11.53 2.69 -17.66
C SER A 151 -10.80 2.42 -16.35
N ILE A 152 -10.05 3.38 -15.82
CA ILE A 152 -9.31 3.27 -14.56
C ILE A 152 -10.28 3.47 -13.39
N ARG A 153 -10.38 2.46 -12.54
CA ARG A 153 -11.28 2.42 -11.39
C ARG A 153 -10.58 2.70 -10.07
N LEU A 154 -9.29 2.42 -9.99
CA LEU A 154 -8.46 2.60 -8.81
C LEU A 154 -7.11 3.19 -9.21
N VAL A 155 -6.59 4.07 -8.37
CA VAL A 155 -5.22 4.58 -8.46
C VAL A 155 -4.52 4.27 -7.15
N PHE A 156 -3.40 3.58 -7.22
CA PHE A 156 -2.54 3.32 -6.06
C PHE A 156 -1.30 4.19 -6.13
N LEU A 157 -1.01 4.89 -5.05
CA LEU A 157 0.19 5.69 -4.90
C LEU A 157 0.82 5.45 -3.53
N CYS A 158 2.01 4.87 -3.54
CA CYS A 158 2.80 4.66 -2.34
C CYS A 158 3.59 5.93 -1.99
N ASN A 159 3.38 6.49 -0.80
CA ASN A 159 4.08 7.71 -0.37
C ASN A 159 4.41 7.68 1.13
N PRO A 160 5.69 7.58 1.52
CA PRO A 160 6.88 7.37 0.68
C PRO A 160 6.78 6.08 -0.16
N ASN A 161 7.37 6.08 -1.37
CA ASN A 161 7.30 4.93 -2.26
C ASN A 161 8.16 3.76 -1.74
N ASN A 162 7.60 2.56 -1.77
CA ASN A 162 8.31 1.32 -1.53
C ASN A 162 8.59 0.64 -2.90
N PRO A 163 9.85 0.34 -3.30
CA PRO A 163 11.05 0.31 -2.44
C PRO A 163 11.94 1.56 -2.51
N THR A 164 11.64 2.56 -3.33
CA THR A 164 12.58 3.65 -3.65
C THR A 164 12.78 4.66 -2.51
N GLY A 165 11.83 4.74 -1.56
CA GLY A 165 11.84 5.72 -0.48
C GLY A 165 11.51 7.15 -0.90
N GLU A 166 11.18 7.37 -2.16
CA GLU A 166 10.84 8.70 -2.67
C GLU A 166 9.54 9.25 -2.07
N VAL A 167 9.58 10.53 -1.75
CA VAL A 167 8.44 11.26 -1.17
C VAL A 167 7.91 12.25 -2.21
N ARG A 168 6.61 12.18 -2.48
CA ARG A 168 5.90 13.12 -3.35
C ARG A 168 5.24 14.21 -2.52
N ASN A 169 5.34 15.43 -2.99
CA ASN A 169 4.74 16.56 -2.30
C ASN A 169 3.21 16.62 -2.49
N THR A 170 2.55 17.42 -1.63
CA THR A 170 1.10 17.51 -1.61
C THR A 170 0.53 18.09 -2.91
N GLU A 171 1.24 19.00 -3.58
CA GLU A 171 0.74 19.62 -4.82
C GLU A 171 0.66 18.60 -5.96
N ASN A 172 1.68 17.74 -6.07
CA ASN A 172 1.68 16.63 -7.03
C ASN A 172 0.51 15.68 -6.79
N LEU A 173 0.21 15.38 -5.50
CA LEU A 173 -0.93 14.52 -5.14
C LEU A 173 -2.28 15.16 -5.46
N LYS A 174 -2.42 16.47 -5.24
CA LYS A 174 -3.65 17.21 -5.59
C LYS A 174 -3.95 17.18 -7.09
N ALA A 175 -2.92 17.18 -7.94
CA ALA A 175 -3.12 17.09 -9.38
C ALA A 175 -3.81 15.78 -9.79
N LEU A 176 -3.43 14.64 -9.18
CA LEU A 176 -4.10 13.36 -9.41
C LEU A 176 -5.55 13.34 -8.90
N VAL A 177 -5.79 13.88 -7.70
CA VAL A 177 -7.15 13.91 -7.11
C VAL A 177 -8.07 14.86 -7.89
N GLY A 178 -7.54 15.98 -8.41
CA GLY A 178 -8.31 16.94 -9.18
C GLY A 178 -8.72 16.47 -10.58
N PHE A 179 -8.08 15.41 -11.09
CA PHE A 179 -8.40 14.86 -12.41
C PHE A 179 -9.71 14.06 -12.40
N HIS A 180 -10.08 13.43 -11.27
CA HIS A 180 -11.36 12.73 -11.07
C HIS A 180 -12.06 13.30 -9.82
N PRO A 181 -12.86 14.36 -9.99
CA PRO A 181 -13.49 15.07 -8.87
C PRO A 181 -14.68 14.32 -8.22
N ASP A 182 -15.16 13.21 -8.80
CA ASP A 182 -16.35 12.45 -8.34
C ASP A 182 -15.99 11.22 -7.50
#